data_cea486b08d797a3665926334dbf4f51f
#
_entry.id   cea486b08d797a3665926334dbf4f51f
#
_cell.length_a   1.000
_cell.length_b   1.000
_cell.length_c   1.000
_cell.angle_alpha   90.00
_cell.angle_beta   90.00
_cell.angle_gamma   90.00
#
_symmetry.space_group_name_H-M   'P 1'
#
loop_
_entity.id
_entity.type
_entity.pdbx_description
1 polymer ?
#
loop_
_entity_poly.entity_id
_entity_poly.type
_entity_poly.pdbx_seq_one_letter_code
_entity_poly.pdbx_strand_id
1 'polypeptide(L)'
;MGTAEFSDAEVEILRAYLEKGGFLWVDDFWGPYAWDAWVEQISTVLPPGEYPIRDLTQDHPIYRTLFEIGELPQIPSISFWRRSGGQTSERRELSAEPHFRGISDEHGRLMVVMTHNTDISDAWEREGEDPQFFLNFSPNGYAVGLDVVLYGMTH
;
A
#
# COMPACT_ATOMS: atom_id res chain seq x y z
N MET A 1 -0.84 14.71 -4.91
CA MET A 1 -0.82 13.82 -3.74
C MET A 1 -1.43 14.54 -2.55
N GLY A 2 -2.52 14.04 -1.99
CA GLY A 2 -3.13 14.59 -0.79
C GLY A 2 -2.41 14.08 0.45
N THR A 3 -2.38 14.86 1.51
CA THR A 3 -2.05 14.39 2.85
C THR A 3 -3.34 13.96 3.52
N ALA A 4 -3.38 12.78 4.15
CA ALA A 4 -4.49 12.41 5.02
C ALA A 4 -4.40 13.27 6.29
N GLU A 5 -5.53 13.80 6.73
CA GLU A 5 -5.69 14.44 8.03
C GLU A 5 -6.97 13.89 8.66
N PHE A 6 -6.89 13.41 9.88
CA PHE A 6 -8.03 12.89 10.63
C PHE A 6 -8.40 13.86 11.76
N SER A 7 -9.66 14.23 11.85
CA SER A 7 -10.21 14.86 13.05
C SER A 7 -10.31 13.87 14.20
N ASP A 8 -10.41 14.35 15.44
CA ASP A 8 -10.55 13.49 16.63
C ASP A 8 -11.71 12.50 16.49
N ALA A 9 -12.83 12.92 15.92
CA ALA A 9 -13.99 12.05 15.69
C ALA A 9 -13.70 10.95 14.65
N GLU A 10 -12.96 11.26 13.58
CA GLU A 10 -12.55 10.27 12.57
C GLU A 10 -11.52 9.29 13.12
N VAL A 11 -10.61 9.76 13.96
CA VAL A 11 -9.66 8.89 14.69
C VAL A 11 -10.39 7.84 15.50
N GLU A 12 -11.39 8.24 16.32
CA GLU A 12 -12.17 7.32 17.13
C GLU A 12 -12.96 6.30 16.27
N ILE A 13 -13.59 6.78 15.19
CA ILE A 13 -14.37 5.92 14.29
C ILE A 13 -13.48 4.93 13.56
N LEU A 14 -12.34 5.39 13.02
CA LEU A 14 -11.43 4.54 12.27
C LEU A 14 -10.78 3.49 13.18
N ARG A 15 -10.37 3.87 14.39
CA ARG A 15 -9.87 2.93 15.40
C ARG A 15 -10.89 1.85 15.70
N ALA A 16 -12.12 2.25 16.04
CA ALA A 16 -13.19 1.31 16.35
C ALA A 16 -13.54 0.39 15.15
N TYR A 17 -13.44 0.89 13.93
CA TYR A 17 -13.62 0.08 12.72
C TYR A 17 -12.52 -0.99 12.61
N LEU A 18 -11.26 -0.60 12.77
CA LEU A 18 -10.11 -1.51 12.65
C LEU A 18 -10.12 -2.58 13.76
N GLU A 19 -10.39 -2.19 15.01
CA GLU A 19 -10.46 -3.10 16.15
C GLU A 19 -11.62 -4.12 16.05
N LYS A 20 -12.71 -3.76 15.37
CA LYS A 20 -13.86 -4.65 15.12
C LYS A 20 -13.72 -5.57 13.92
N GLY A 21 -12.55 -5.68 13.34
CA GLY A 21 -12.29 -6.53 12.20
C GLY A 21 -12.21 -5.78 10.86
N GLY A 22 -12.22 -4.46 10.89
CA GLY A 22 -12.02 -3.64 9.70
C GLY A 22 -10.61 -3.80 9.12
N PHE A 23 -10.49 -3.49 7.84
CA PHE A 23 -9.24 -3.55 7.10
C PHE A 23 -9.05 -2.26 6.29
N LEU A 24 -7.85 -1.70 6.32
CA LEU A 24 -7.48 -0.51 5.57
C LEU A 24 -6.27 -0.80 4.69
N TRP A 25 -6.39 -0.51 3.39
CA TRP A 25 -5.25 -0.51 2.48
C TRP A 25 -4.94 0.93 2.04
N VAL A 26 -3.66 1.29 2.14
CA VAL A 26 -3.14 2.62 1.77
C VAL A 26 -2.13 2.45 0.66
N ASP A 27 -2.37 3.13 -0.46
CA ASP A 27 -1.61 3.02 -1.69
C ASP A 27 -1.28 4.41 -2.26
N ASP A 28 -0.43 4.50 -3.26
CA ASP A 28 -0.06 5.71 -4.00
C ASP A 28 0.51 6.85 -3.13
N PHE A 29 1.52 6.55 -2.33
CA PHE A 29 2.27 7.59 -1.63
C PHE A 29 3.79 7.38 -1.74
N TRP A 30 4.54 8.47 -1.97
CA TRP A 30 5.89 8.42 -2.49
C TRP A 30 6.87 9.25 -1.71
N GLY A 31 8.01 8.63 -1.36
CA GLY A 31 9.14 9.28 -0.70
C GLY A 31 8.95 9.51 0.80
N PRO A 32 9.99 10.00 1.48
CA PRO A 32 10.00 10.09 2.93
C PRO A 32 8.97 11.09 3.48
N TYR A 33 8.74 12.20 2.79
CA TYR A 33 7.78 13.21 3.26
C TYR A 33 6.35 12.67 3.34
N ALA A 34 5.90 11.93 2.30
CA ALA A 34 4.58 11.33 2.31
C ALA A 34 4.48 10.20 3.36
N TRP A 35 5.57 9.44 3.52
CA TRP A 35 5.68 8.43 4.57
C TRP A 35 5.53 9.03 5.97
N ASP A 36 6.33 10.06 6.30
CA ASP A 36 6.32 10.69 7.61
C ASP A 36 4.95 11.30 7.93
N ALA A 37 4.32 11.98 6.96
CA ALA A 37 2.98 12.54 7.10
C ALA A 37 1.93 11.44 7.35
N TRP A 38 2.02 10.31 6.65
CA TRP A 38 1.13 9.18 6.89
C TRP A 38 1.35 8.55 8.26
N VAL A 39 2.61 8.31 8.65
CA VAL A 39 2.95 7.74 9.97
C VAL A 39 2.43 8.62 11.09
N GLU A 40 2.55 9.94 10.99
CA GLU A 40 2.00 10.88 11.96
C GLU A 40 0.48 10.67 12.12
N GLN A 41 -0.26 10.60 11.03
CA GLN A 41 -1.72 10.45 11.06
C GLN A 41 -2.16 9.07 11.56
N ILE A 42 -1.61 7.99 11.06
CA ILE A 42 -2.02 6.65 11.50
C ILE A 42 -1.64 6.39 12.97
N SER A 43 -0.60 7.04 13.48
CA SER A 43 -0.19 6.93 14.88
C SER A 43 -1.20 7.55 15.85
N THR A 44 -2.04 8.47 15.40
CA THR A 44 -3.16 8.98 16.20
C THR A 44 -4.29 7.96 16.31
N VAL A 45 -4.48 7.16 15.27
CA VAL A 45 -5.49 6.08 15.22
C VAL A 45 -4.99 4.85 15.97
N LEU A 46 -3.79 4.39 15.66
CA LEU A 46 -3.15 3.19 16.19
C LEU A 46 -1.79 3.57 16.82
N PRO A 47 -1.73 3.81 18.14
CA PRO A 47 -0.50 4.24 18.80
C PRO A 47 0.64 3.22 18.61
N PRO A 48 1.84 3.65 18.17
CA PRO A 48 2.92 2.74 17.76
C PRO A 48 3.50 1.90 18.91
N GLY A 49 3.23 2.25 20.17
CA GLY A 49 3.60 1.45 21.33
C GLY A 49 2.80 0.15 21.44
N GLU A 50 1.57 0.13 20.92
CA GLU A 50 0.68 -1.03 20.89
C GLU A 50 0.63 -1.65 19.48
N TYR A 51 0.65 -0.81 18.46
CA TYR A 51 0.44 -1.17 17.07
C TYR A 51 1.65 -0.74 16.20
N PRO A 52 2.80 -1.43 16.32
CA PRO A 52 3.98 -1.06 15.54
C PRO A 52 3.79 -1.34 14.05
N ILE A 53 4.27 -0.41 13.22
CA ILE A 53 4.40 -0.65 11.77
C ILE A 53 5.55 -1.64 11.55
N ARG A 54 5.31 -2.67 10.73
CA ARG A 54 6.30 -3.69 10.39
C ARG A 54 6.38 -3.88 8.89
N ASP A 55 7.58 -4.17 8.38
CA ASP A 55 7.73 -4.65 7.01
C ASP A 55 7.12 -6.05 6.90
N LEU A 56 6.33 -6.28 5.84
CA LEU A 56 5.79 -7.59 5.49
C LEU A 56 6.81 -8.30 4.62
N THR A 57 7.34 -9.38 5.11
CA THR A 57 8.35 -10.20 4.42
C THR A 57 7.69 -11.28 3.56
N GLN A 58 8.41 -11.84 2.59
CA GLN A 58 7.87 -12.81 1.61
C GLN A 58 7.29 -14.07 2.24
N ASP A 59 7.61 -14.39 3.49
CA ASP A 59 7.02 -15.49 4.24
C ASP A 59 5.63 -15.15 4.81
N HIS A 60 5.24 -13.86 4.81
CA HIS A 60 3.92 -13.46 5.26
C HIS A 60 2.82 -13.99 4.32
N PRO A 61 1.69 -14.53 4.82
CA PRO A 61 0.63 -15.12 4.01
C PRO A 61 0.07 -14.22 2.90
N ILE A 62 0.11 -12.89 3.08
CA ILE A 62 -0.38 -11.91 2.09
C ILE A 62 0.35 -12.01 0.74
N TYR A 63 1.60 -12.53 0.72
CA TYR A 63 2.35 -12.73 -0.53
C TYR A 63 1.94 -13.96 -1.34
N ARG A 64 0.97 -14.77 -0.82
CA ARG A 64 0.53 -16.02 -1.43
C ARG A 64 -0.93 -16.35 -1.09
N THR A 65 -1.77 -15.36 -0.95
CA THR A 65 -3.20 -15.58 -0.64
C THR A 65 -3.91 -16.25 -1.81
N LEU A 66 -3.67 -15.80 -3.03
CA LEU A 66 -4.17 -16.38 -4.28
C LEU A 66 -3.05 -16.57 -5.31
N PHE A 67 -2.14 -15.58 -5.41
CA PHE A 67 -0.99 -15.58 -6.30
C PHE A 67 0.30 -15.62 -5.50
N GLU A 68 1.34 -16.20 -6.07
CA GLU A 68 2.67 -16.13 -5.47
C GLU A 68 3.37 -14.84 -5.92
N ILE A 69 3.44 -13.86 -5.02
CA ILE A 69 4.10 -12.57 -5.26
C ILE A 69 5.55 -12.70 -4.82
N GLY A 70 6.51 -12.62 -5.76
CA GLY A 70 7.93 -12.66 -5.44
C GLY A 70 8.41 -11.39 -4.73
N GLU A 71 8.09 -10.23 -5.31
CA GLU A 71 8.44 -8.91 -4.79
C GLU A 71 7.28 -7.95 -5.04
N LEU A 72 7.14 -6.94 -4.16
CA LEU A 72 6.19 -5.86 -4.39
C LEU A 72 6.61 -5.07 -5.64
N PRO A 73 5.78 -5.00 -6.68
CA PRO A 73 6.13 -4.27 -7.88
C PRO A 73 6.15 -2.76 -7.63
N GLN A 74 7.10 -2.06 -8.23
CA GLN A 74 7.09 -0.60 -8.28
C GLN A 74 6.32 -0.16 -9.53
N ILE A 75 5.10 0.29 -9.35
CA ILE A 75 4.20 0.75 -10.39
C ILE A 75 4.10 2.27 -10.27
N PRO A 76 4.51 3.04 -11.28
CA PRO A 76 4.38 4.49 -11.29
C PRO A 76 3.03 4.90 -11.86
N SER A 77 2.63 6.16 -11.67
CA SER A 77 1.55 6.70 -12.48
C SER A 77 1.92 6.65 -13.98
N ILE A 78 0.94 6.30 -14.83
CA ILE A 78 1.17 6.21 -16.28
C ILE A 78 1.70 7.52 -16.86
N SER A 79 1.27 8.65 -16.29
CA SER A 79 1.73 9.98 -16.69
C SER A 79 3.21 10.20 -16.38
N PHE A 80 3.67 9.76 -15.21
CA PHE A 80 5.09 9.81 -14.85
C PHE A 80 5.91 8.88 -15.75
N TRP A 81 5.47 7.64 -15.91
CA TRP A 81 6.15 6.63 -16.72
C TRP A 81 6.40 7.12 -18.15
N ARG A 82 5.38 7.69 -18.81
CA ARG A 82 5.51 8.29 -20.15
C ARG A 82 6.49 9.46 -20.18
N ARG A 83 6.39 10.40 -19.23
CA ARG A 83 7.26 11.60 -19.22
C ARG A 83 8.71 11.29 -18.87
N SER A 84 8.94 10.28 -18.04
CA SER A 84 10.28 9.89 -17.59
C SER A 84 11.03 8.96 -18.56
N GLY A 85 10.36 8.48 -19.61
CA GLY A 85 10.94 7.50 -20.51
C GLY A 85 11.00 6.09 -19.90
N GLY A 86 9.99 5.71 -19.12
CA GLY A 86 9.83 4.36 -18.57
C GLY A 86 10.40 4.15 -17.18
N GLN A 87 10.74 5.22 -16.45
CA GLN A 87 11.16 5.08 -15.03
C GLN A 87 9.98 4.77 -14.12
N THR A 88 10.26 4.09 -13.01
CA THR A 88 9.24 3.65 -12.06
C THR A 88 9.25 4.46 -10.75
N SER A 89 10.39 4.96 -10.31
CA SER A 89 10.50 5.72 -9.07
C SER A 89 10.12 7.20 -9.25
N GLU A 90 8.94 7.60 -8.77
CA GLU A 90 8.41 8.96 -8.95
C GLU A 90 9.20 10.06 -8.23
N ARG A 91 9.93 9.71 -7.17
CA ARG A 91 10.80 10.63 -6.42
C ARG A 91 12.28 10.28 -6.56
N ARG A 92 12.64 9.54 -7.63
CA ARG A 92 14.02 9.12 -7.92
C ARG A 92 14.62 8.35 -6.76
N GLU A 93 15.82 8.73 -6.30
CA GLU A 93 16.52 8.10 -5.19
C GLU A 93 15.74 8.08 -3.87
N LEU A 94 14.82 9.04 -3.67
CA LEU A 94 14.00 9.13 -2.47
C LEU A 94 12.83 8.12 -2.43
N SER A 95 12.56 7.44 -3.53
CA SER A 95 11.55 6.39 -3.63
C SER A 95 12.03 5.22 -4.47
N ALA A 96 13.33 4.92 -4.41
CA ALA A 96 13.96 3.88 -5.26
C ALA A 96 13.40 2.49 -4.99
N GLU A 97 12.99 2.20 -3.76
CA GLU A 97 12.50 0.89 -3.34
C GLU A 97 11.02 0.96 -2.89
N PRO A 98 10.17 0.07 -3.40
CA PRO A 98 8.81 -0.08 -2.88
C PRO A 98 8.85 -0.83 -1.54
N HIS A 99 7.90 -0.49 -0.65
CA HIS A 99 7.80 -1.12 0.66
C HIS A 99 6.40 -1.64 0.91
N PHE A 100 6.31 -2.90 1.33
CA PHE A 100 5.07 -3.52 1.77
C PHE A 100 5.09 -3.59 3.29
N ARG A 101 4.23 -2.82 3.94
CA ARG A 101 4.19 -2.69 5.40
C ARG A 101 2.79 -2.92 5.94
N GLY A 102 2.73 -3.27 7.22
CA GLY A 102 1.45 -3.51 7.87
C GLY A 102 1.44 -3.16 9.35
N ILE A 103 0.24 -3.01 9.87
CA ILE A 103 -0.05 -2.93 11.31
C ILE A 103 -0.99 -4.08 11.64
N SER A 104 -0.64 -4.87 12.64
CA SER A 104 -1.46 -6.00 13.10
C SER A 104 -2.01 -5.75 14.49
N ASP A 105 -3.12 -6.42 14.82
CA ASP A 105 -3.63 -6.52 16.19
C ASP A 105 -2.80 -7.51 17.03
N GLU A 106 -3.19 -7.67 18.30
CA GLU A 106 -2.53 -8.58 19.27
C GLU A 106 -2.62 -10.06 18.86
N HIS A 107 -3.53 -10.43 17.94
CA HIS A 107 -3.70 -11.78 17.43
C HIS A 107 -2.94 -12.02 16.12
N GLY A 108 -2.26 -10.99 15.60
CA GLY A 108 -1.50 -11.05 14.35
C GLY A 108 -2.33 -10.82 13.08
N ARG A 109 -3.62 -10.45 13.20
CA ARG A 109 -4.44 -10.07 12.06
C ARG A 109 -4.01 -8.68 11.54
N LEU A 110 -3.72 -8.56 10.26
CA LEU A 110 -3.46 -7.26 9.66
C LEU A 110 -4.73 -6.39 9.70
N MET A 111 -4.59 -5.22 10.29
CA MET A 111 -5.61 -4.17 10.30
C MET A 111 -5.34 -3.13 9.21
N VAL A 112 -4.08 -2.82 8.97
CA VAL A 112 -3.66 -1.83 7.98
C VAL A 112 -2.56 -2.44 7.12
N VAL A 113 -2.68 -2.24 5.81
CA VAL A 113 -1.65 -2.58 4.81
C VAL A 113 -1.26 -1.31 4.06
N MET A 114 0.02 -1.15 3.81
CA MET A 114 0.60 0.02 3.15
C MET A 114 1.53 -0.41 2.03
N THR A 115 1.25 0.06 0.83
CA THR A 115 2.10 -0.08 -0.36
C THR A 115 2.74 1.27 -0.66
N HIS A 116 3.96 1.47 -0.13
CA HIS A 116 4.68 2.74 -0.19
C HIS A 116 5.71 2.72 -1.32
N ASN A 117 5.89 3.85 -2.02
CA ASN A 117 6.72 4.02 -3.21
C ASN A 117 6.24 3.18 -4.41
N THR A 118 4.95 3.01 -4.52
CA THR A 118 4.27 2.35 -5.64
C THR A 118 2.82 2.82 -5.70
N ASP A 119 2.20 2.70 -6.85
CA ASP A 119 0.79 2.96 -7.14
C ASP A 119 0.19 1.69 -7.75
N ILE A 120 -0.20 0.78 -6.86
CA ILE A 120 -0.74 -0.51 -7.30
C ILE A 120 -2.04 -0.32 -8.08
N SER A 121 -2.82 0.69 -7.69
CA SER A 121 -4.13 0.97 -8.30
C SER A 121 -4.02 1.42 -9.76
N ASP A 122 -2.99 2.17 -10.15
CA ASP A 122 -2.80 2.61 -11.54
C ASP A 122 -2.63 1.42 -12.51
N ALA A 123 -2.24 0.24 -12.00
CA ALA A 123 -2.11 -0.97 -12.80
C ALA A 123 -3.43 -1.42 -13.45
N TRP A 124 -4.57 -1.17 -12.81
CA TRP A 124 -5.90 -1.51 -13.36
C TRP A 124 -6.71 -0.28 -13.76
N GLU A 125 -6.54 0.86 -13.08
CA GLU A 125 -7.27 2.07 -13.42
C GLU A 125 -6.90 2.61 -14.82
N ARG A 126 -5.65 2.41 -15.21
CA ARG A 126 -5.09 2.97 -16.44
C ARG A 126 -4.66 1.93 -17.47
N GLU A 127 -4.98 0.67 -17.28
CA GLU A 127 -4.54 -0.45 -18.11
C GLU A 127 -4.90 -0.29 -19.61
N GLY A 128 -6.03 0.32 -19.89
CA GLY A 128 -6.50 0.54 -21.26
C GLY A 128 -5.83 1.69 -22.02
N GLU A 129 -5.01 2.50 -21.35
CA GLU A 129 -4.42 3.69 -21.96
C GLU A 129 -3.14 3.40 -22.77
N ASP A 130 -2.42 2.34 -22.45
CA ASP A 130 -1.14 2.01 -23.08
C ASP A 130 -0.84 0.51 -22.98
N PRO A 131 -0.73 -0.22 -24.12
CA PRO A 131 -0.44 -1.65 -24.11
C PRO A 131 0.90 -2.03 -23.46
N GLN A 132 1.92 -1.14 -23.52
CA GLN A 132 3.20 -1.42 -22.88
C GLN A 132 3.11 -1.23 -21.37
N PHE A 133 2.37 -0.23 -20.91
CA PHE A 133 2.09 -0.06 -19.48
C PHE A 133 1.35 -1.28 -18.93
N PHE A 134 0.30 -1.74 -19.64
CA PHE A 134 -0.42 -2.96 -19.28
C PHE A 134 0.53 -4.16 -19.14
N LEU A 135 1.33 -4.44 -20.16
CA LEU A 135 2.23 -5.61 -20.16
C LEU A 135 3.28 -5.55 -19.07
N ASN A 136 3.75 -4.34 -18.71
CA ASN A 136 4.79 -4.17 -17.70
C ASN A 136 4.24 -4.24 -16.27
N PHE A 137 3.03 -3.75 -16.01
CA PHE A 137 2.57 -3.47 -14.65
C PHE A 137 1.28 -4.18 -14.27
N SER A 138 0.28 -4.24 -15.17
CA SER A 138 -1.06 -4.68 -14.78
C SER A 138 -1.13 -6.11 -14.26
N PRO A 139 -0.45 -7.12 -14.84
CA PRO A 139 -0.51 -8.47 -14.29
C PRO A 139 -0.03 -8.57 -12.84
N ASN A 140 1.08 -7.89 -12.52
CA ASN A 140 1.62 -7.88 -11.16
C ASN A 140 0.78 -7.03 -10.21
N GLY A 141 0.24 -5.89 -10.67
CA GLY A 141 -0.67 -5.07 -9.89
C GLY A 141 -1.94 -5.82 -9.52
N TYR A 142 -2.56 -6.52 -10.47
CA TYR A 142 -3.70 -7.40 -10.19
C TYR A 142 -3.37 -8.51 -9.19
N ALA A 143 -2.20 -9.14 -9.30
CA ALA A 143 -1.80 -10.18 -8.35
C ALA A 143 -1.74 -9.62 -6.93
N VAL A 144 -1.05 -8.50 -6.72
CA VAL A 144 -0.98 -7.83 -5.41
C VAL A 144 -2.36 -7.39 -4.93
N GLY A 145 -3.14 -6.71 -5.78
CA GLY A 145 -4.45 -6.20 -5.41
C GLY A 145 -5.41 -7.30 -4.97
N LEU A 146 -5.45 -8.42 -5.69
CA LEU A 146 -6.30 -9.56 -5.35
C LEU A 146 -5.82 -10.24 -4.05
N ASP A 147 -4.52 -10.39 -3.85
CA ASP A 147 -3.98 -10.96 -2.61
C ASP A 147 -4.29 -10.09 -1.40
N VAL A 148 -4.15 -8.77 -1.50
CA VAL A 148 -4.49 -7.83 -0.42
C VAL A 148 -5.98 -7.89 -0.08
N VAL A 149 -6.86 -7.82 -1.09
CA VAL A 149 -8.32 -7.85 -0.89
C VAL A 149 -8.77 -9.18 -0.30
N LEU A 150 -8.32 -10.30 -0.86
CA LEU A 150 -8.68 -11.63 -0.35
C LEU A 150 -8.13 -11.87 1.06
N TYR A 151 -6.90 -11.43 1.34
CA TYR A 151 -6.34 -11.50 2.69
C TYR A 151 -7.24 -10.76 3.70
N GLY A 152 -7.59 -9.50 3.41
CA GLY A 152 -8.47 -8.70 4.27
C GLY A 152 -9.88 -9.27 4.44
N MET A 153 -10.36 -10.08 3.49
CA MET A 153 -11.68 -10.72 3.56
C MET A 153 -11.67 -12.06 4.31
N THR A 154 -10.51 -12.71 4.47
CA THR A 154 -10.43 -14.09 4.99
C THR A 154 -9.66 -14.22 6.30
N HIS A 155 -9.01 -13.19 6.75
CA HIS A 155 -8.20 -13.14 7.97
C HIS A 155 -8.64 -11.96 8.85
#